data_d94e41f97b2206a32b7adc73aa95fcd3
#
_entry.id   d94e41f97b2206a32b7adc73aa95fcd3
#
_cell.length_a   1.000
_cell.length_b   1.000
_cell.length_c   1.000
_cell.angle_alpha   90.00
_cell.angle_beta   90.00
_cell.angle_gamma   90.00
#
_symmetry.space_group_name_H-M   'P 1'
#
loop_
_entity.id
_entity.type
_entity.pdbx_description
1 polymer ?
#
loop_
_entity_poly.entity_id
_entity_poly.type
_entity_poly.pdbx_seq_one_letter_code
_entity_poly.pdbx_strand_id
1 'polypeptide(L)'
;LKNSSMRNRLQEYSFVIETVILADESYSSADYEAAEEYYLSALDRTRYADNVGTDYIENKLENISVFLSVEDYINLGDSLLEQGDYDGAEEKYLLAKKAALSVHDTEGKQTAMDSLEKLYEEKADAESAAQEEADSQAQQTVAAAEMVAAGDKACLEKDYVGAKVYYTMAVAKYGEVADTAGQEDAQKKLDAVEEKLSEQEEQKNTAAAYESQGEACRQSGDLWGAKSQYLSAKSVYQELGSDEDVQRIEGILSDIDMQITEG
;
A
#
# COMPACT_ATOMS: atom_id res chain seq x y z
N LEU A 1 63.87 -4.15 -55.15
CA LEU A 1 62.86 -3.21 -54.53
C LEU A 1 61.42 -3.58 -54.93
N LYS A 2 61.08 -3.88 -56.18
CA LYS A 2 59.73 -4.30 -56.61
C LYS A 2 59.24 -5.61 -55.96
N ASN A 3 60.13 -6.58 -55.77
CA ASN A 3 59.79 -7.88 -55.15
C ASN A 3 59.50 -7.79 -53.64
N SER A 4 60.13 -6.86 -52.91
CA SER A 4 59.84 -6.67 -51.46
C SER A 4 58.50 -5.96 -51.23
N SER A 5 58.19 -4.97 -52.05
CA SER A 5 56.89 -4.27 -51.98
C SER A 5 55.72 -5.21 -52.31
N MET A 6 55.87 -6.07 -53.33
CA MET A 6 54.86 -7.05 -53.68
C MET A 6 54.70 -8.15 -52.61
N ARG A 7 55.81 -8.56 -51.98
CA ARG A 7 55.75 -9.55 -50.88
C ARG A 7 55.03 -8.98 -49.64
N ASN A 8 55.32 -7.70 -49.29
CA ASN A 8 54.65 -7.06 -48.16
C ASN A 8 53.15 -6.94 -48.41
N ARG A 9 52.72 -6.53 -49.60
CA ARG A 9 51.28 -6.49 -49.95
C ARG A 9 50.62 -7.83 -49.88
N LEU A 10 51.22 -8.90 -50.34
CA LEU A 10 50.70 -10.27 -50.23
C LEU A 10 50.53 -10.67 -48.76
N GLN A 11 51.43 -10.26 -47.87
CA GLN A 11 51.30 -10.50 -46.43
C GLN A 11 50.10 -9.77 -45.82
N GLU A 12 49.87 -8.52 -46.22
CA GLU A 12 48.69 -7.77 -45.74
C GLU A 12 47.38 -8.40 -46.27
N TYR A 13 47.32 -8.82 -47.52
CA TYR A 13 46.19 -9.58 -48.07
C TYR A 13 45.90 -10.85 -47.26
N SER A 14 46.93 -11.64 -46.95
CA SER A 14 46.79 -12.88 -46.16
C SER A 14 46.26 -12.58 -44.79
N PHE A 15 46.79 -11.54 -44.09
CA PHE A 15 46.34 -11.08 -42.79
C PHE A 15 44.86 -10.68 -42.79
N VAL A 16 44.44 -9.84 -43.73
CA VAL A 16 43.03 -9.41 -43.83
C VAL A 16 42.10 -10.60 -44.01
N ILE A 17 42.43 -11.53 -44.94
CA ILE A 17 41.61 -12.69 -45.23
C ILE A 17 41.51 -13.62 -43.99
N GLU A 18 42.64 -13.93 -43.34
CA GLU A 18 42.69 -14.82 -42.18
C GLU A 18 41.93 -14.24 -41.01
N THR A 19 42.05 -12.91 -40.79
CA THR A 19 41.35 -12.22 -39.72
C THR A 19 39.83 -12.10 -39.96
N VAL A 20 39.42 -11.89 -41.22
CA VAL A 20 38.00 -11.92 -41.61
C VAL A 20 37.38 -13.30 -41.41
N ILE A 21 38.13 -14.38 -41.70
CA ILE A 21 37.65 -15.76 -41.45
C ILE A 21 37.38 -15.95 -39.95
N LEU A 22 38.29 -15.51 -39.07
CA LEU A 22 38.08 -15.58 -37.62
C LEU A 22 36.89 -14.74 -37.18
N ALA A 23 36.74 -13.52 -37.74
CA ALA A 23 35.57 -12.68 -37.48
C ALA A 23 34.28 -13.33 -37.90
N ASP A 24 34.23 -13.97 -39.09
CA ASP A 24 33.04 -14.69 -39.60
C ASP A 24 32.70 -15.92 -38.73
N GLU A 25 33.68 -16.61 -38.19
CA GLU A 25 33.51 -17.74 -37.26
C GLU A 25 32.90 -17.24 -35.94
N SER A 26 33.45 -16.17 -35.36
CA SER A 26 32.91 -15.54 -34.15
C SER A 26 31.50 -15.00 -34.37
N TYR A 27 31.26 -14.31 -35.47
CA TYR A 27 29.94 -13.82 -35.87
C TYR A 27 28.90 -14.94 -35.99
N SER A 28 29.29 -16.06 -36.60
CA SER A 28 28.42 -17.23 -36.81
C SER A 28 28.10 -17.98 -35.50
N SER A 29 28.96 -17.85 -34.49
CA SER A 29 28.75 -18.39 -33.15
C SER A 29 28.06 -17.38 -32.19
N ALA A 30 27.60 -16.23 -32.70
CA ALA A 30 27.00 -15.14 -31.94
C ALA A 30 27.91 -14.48 -30.88
N ASP A 31 29.23 -14.68 -31.00
CA ASP A 31 30.24 -13.96 -30.22
C ASP A 31 30.53 -12.61 -30.90
N TYR A 32 29.57 -11.67 -30.75
CA TYR A 32 29.61 -10.40 -31.46
C TYR A 32 30.77 -9.50 -31.01
N GLU A 33 31.16 -9.56 -29.73
CA GLU A 33 32.30 -8.80 -29.21
C GLU A 33 33.60 -9.25 -29.85
N ALA A 34 33.89 -10.56 -29.89
CA ALA A 34 35.06 -11.06 -30.53
C ALA A 34 35.05 -10.84 -32.05
N ALA A 35 33.89 -10.95 -32.69
CA ALA A 35 33.73 -10.65 -34.11
C ALA A 35 34.05 -9.18 -34.43
N GLU A 36 33.58 -8.23 -33.57
CA GLU A 36 33.89 -6.80 -33.70
C GLU A 36 35.39 -6.53 -33.66
N GLU A 37 36.08 -7.09 -32.65
CA GLU A 37 37.56 -6.96 -32.54
C GLU A 37 38.30 -7.44 -33.78
N TYR A 38 37.93 -8.60 -34.28
CA TYR A 38 38.57 -9.18 -35.49
C TYR A 38 38.25 -8.34 -36.74
N TYR A 39 36.98 -7.90 -36.93
CA TYR A 39 36.64 -7.05 -38.07
C TYR A 39 37.34 -5.67 -38.02
N LEU A 40 37.44 -5.06 -36.85
CA LEU A 40 38.18 -3.80 -36.68
C LEU A 40 39.67 -3.96 -36.97
N SER A 41 40.28 -5.08 -36.51
CA SER A 41 41.66 -5.44 -36.80
C SER A 41 41.90 -5.65 -38.29
N ALA A 42 40.99 -6.32 -38.99
CA ALA A 42 41.04 -6.50 -40.42
C ALA A 42 40.88 -5.19 -41.19
N LEU A 43 39.91 -4.37 -40.76
CA LEU A 43 39.61 -3.04 -41.38
C LEU A 43 40.84 -2.12 -41.36
N ASP A 44 41.59 -2.06 -40.23
CA ASP A 44 42.78 -1.23 -40.12
C ASP A 44 43.86 -1.65 -41.14
N ARG A 45 43.88 -2.90 -41.58
CA ARG A 45 44.86 -3.46 -42.51
C ARG A 45 44.45 -3.38 -43.97
N THR A 46 43.14 -3.18 -44.29
CA THR A 46 42.67 -3.10 -45.69
C THR A 46 43.36 -1.98 -46.48
N ARG A 47 43.72 -0.87 -45.85
CA ARG A 47 44.46 0.28 -46.48
C ARG A 47 45.81 -0.11 -47.06
N TYR A 48 46.44 -1.20 -46.53
CA TYR A 48 47.69 -1.72 -47.04
C TYR A 48 47.51 -2.87 -48.02
N ALA A 49 46.25 -3.33 -48.16
CA ALA A 49 45.80 -4.40 -49.05
C ALA A 49 44.81 -3.88 -50.12
N ASP A 50 45.09 -2.72 -50.69
CA ASP A 50 44.26 -2.12 -51.74
C ASP A 50 42.76 -2.01 -51.41
N ASN A 51 42.40 -1.84 -50.13
CA ASN A 51 41.04 -1.79 -49.60
C ASN A 51 40.18 -3.04 -49.88
N VAL A 52 40.82 -4.20 -49.96
CA VAL A 52 40.10 -5.45 -50.20
C VAL A 52 39.16 -5.78 -49.05
N GLY A 53 37.91 -6.05 -49.36
CA GLY A 53 36.87 -6.44 -48.37
C GLY A 53 36.38 -5.33 -47.46
N THR A 54 36.78 -4.07 -47.62
CA THR A 54 36.35 -2.96 -46.76
C THR A 54 34.84 -2.89 -46.63
N ASP A 55 34.08 -2.84 -47.73
CA ASP A 55 32.62 -2.71 -47.71
C ASP A 55 31.98 -3.92 -47.00
N TYR A 56 32.51 -5.10 -47.12
CA TYR A 56 32.03 -6.30 -46.42
C TYR A 56 32.23 -6.18 -44.93
N ILE A 57 33.44 -5.75 -44.50
CA ILE A 57 33.77 -5.60 -43.08
C ILE A 57 32.94 -4.51 -42.45
N GLU A 58 32.78 -3.36 -43.10
CA GLU A 58 31.97 -2.23 -42.59
C GLU A 58 30.52 -2.62 -42.43
N ASN A 59 29.91 -3.35 -43.37
CA ASN A 59 28.55 -3.86 -43.27
C ASN A 59 28.39 -4.84 -42.11
N LYS A 60 29.38 -5.72 -41.86
CA LYS A 60 29.36 -6.61 -40.71
C LYS A 60 29.42 -5.87 -39.37
N LEU A 61 30.30 -4.85 -39.27
CA LEU A 61 30.42 -4.01 -38.08
C LEU A 61 29.15 -3.25 -37.81
N GLU A 62 28.44 -2.72 -38.84
CA GLU A 62 27.15 -2.08 -38.67
C GLU A 62 26.10 -3.06 -38.10
N ASN A 63 26.02 -4.26 -38.62
CA ASN A 63 25.11 -5.29 -38.07
C ASN A 63 25.46 -5.69 -36.63
N ILE A 64 26.75 -5.86 -36.30
CA ILE A 64 27.20 -6.16 -34.93
C ILE A 64 26.79 -5.06 -33.96
N SER A 65 26.94 -3.81 -34.31
CA SER A 65 26.50 -2.66 -33.49
C SER A 65 25.00 -2.72 -33.18
N VAL A 66 24.17 -3.21 -34.09
CA VAL A 66 22.74 -3.39 -33.85
C VAL A 66 22.47 -4.60 -32.94
N PHE A 67 23.18 -5.73 -33.13
CA PHE A 67 23.05 -6.90 -32.25
C PHE A 67 23.39 -6.55 -30.81
N LEU A 68 24.51 -5.87 -30.57
CA LEU A 68 24.90 -5.41 -29.23
C LEU A 68 23.85 -4.46 -28.62
N SER A 69 23.25 -3.58 -29.45
CA SER A 69 22.18 -2.70 -28.97
C SER A 69 20.89 -3.45 -28.58
N VAL A 70 20.61 -4.62 -29.17
CA VAL A 70 19.45 -5.47 -28.77
C VAL A 70 19.62 -5.93 -27.33
N GLU A 71 20.80 -6.45 -27.00
CA GLU A 71 21.11 -6.90 -25.64
C GLU A 71 21.08 -5.74 -24.64
N ASP A 72 21.67 -4.60 -24.98
CA ASP A 72 21.63 -3.40 -24.12
C ASP A 72 20.18 -2.95 -23.82
N TYR A 73 19.30 -2.97 -24.82
CA TYR A 73 17.90 -2.60 -24.62
C TYR A 73 17.17 -3.62 -23.74
N ILE A 74 17.43 -4.92 -23.88
CA ILE A 74 16.83 -5.95 -23.03
C ILE A 74 17.30 -5.76 -21.58
N ASN A 75 18.61 -5.62 -21.35
CA ASN A 75 19.18 -5.43 -20.02
C ASN A 75 18.65 -4.17 -19.33
N LEU A 76 18.49 -3.08 -20.09
CA LEU A 76 17.92 -1.84 -19.57
C LEU A 76 16.43 -2.01 -19.24
N GLY A 77 15.69 -2.73 -20.08
CA GLY A 77 14.30 -3.08 -19.84
C GLY A 77 14.12 -3.91 -18.57
N ASP A 78 14.98 -4.94 -18.38
CA ASP A 78 14.99 -5.78 -17.18
C ASP A 78 15.24 -4.96 -15.91
N SER A 79 16.21 -4.04 -15.97
CA SER A 79 16.50 -3.14 -14.84
C SER A 79 15.33 -2.20 -14.49
N LEU A 80 14.59 -1.71 -15.49
CA LEU A 80 13.40 -0.89 -15.28
C LEU A 80 12.23 -1.72 -14.72
N LEU A 81 12.07 -2.96 -15.20
CA LEU A 81 11.07 -3.88 -14.68
C LEU A 81 11.31 -4.20 -13.20
N GLU A 82 12.54 -4.47 -12.79
CA GLU A 82 12.91 -4.66 -11.40
C GLU A 82 12.62 -3.43 -10.51
N GLN A 83 12.63 -2.23 -11.08
CA GLN A 83 12.27 -0.99 -10.39
C GLN A 83 10.76 -0.73 -10.38
N GLY A 84 9.97 -1.56 -11.05
CA GLY A 84 8.52 -1.39 -11.21
C GLY A 84 8.13 -0.32 -12.24
N ASP A 85 9.07 0.14 -13.05
CA ASP A 85 8.80 1.05 -14.18
C ASP A 85 8.38 0.25 -15.41
N TYR A 86 7.14 -0.22 -15.39
CA TYR A 86 6.56 -1.04 -16.45
C TYR A 86 6.53 -0.33 -17.82
N ASP A 87 6.25 0.97 -17.83
CA ASP A 87 6.13 1.73 -19.08
C ASP A 87 7.54 1.96 -19.69
N GLY A 88 8.53 2.26 -18.86
CA GLY A 88 9.93 2.35 -19.28
C GLY A 88 10.48 1.02 -19.80
N ALA A 89 10.20 -0.08 -19.11
CA ALA A 89 10.61 -1.41 -19.53
C ALA A 89 9.98 -1.81 -20.88
N GLU A 90 8.68 -1.56 -21.06
CA GLU A 90 7.97 -1.80 -22.31
C GLU A 90 8.63 -1.08 -23.49
N GLU A 91 8.96 0.21 -23.33
CA GLU A 91 9.64 0.99 -24.36
C GLU A 91 10.96 0.33 -24.78
N LYS A 92 11.77 -0.12 -23.80
CA LYS A 92 13.08 -0.73 -24.08
C LYS A 92 12.95 -2.07 -24.79
N TYR A 93 12.05 -2.94 -24.35
CA TYR A 93 11.80 -4.22 -25.02
C TYR A 93 11.26 -4.03 -26.45
N LEU A 94 10.44 -3.03 -26.70
CA LEU A 94 9.98 -2.69 -28.05
C LEU A 94 11.13 -2.18 -28.94
N LEU A 95 12.09 -1.42 -28.38
CA LEU A 95 13.29 -0.99 -29.09
C LEU A 95 14.18 -2.21 -29.41
N ALA A 96 14.41 -3.12 -28.44
CA ALA A 96 15.13 -4.36 -28.67
C ALA A 96 14.50 -5.19 -29.81
N LYS A 97 13.20 -5.41 -29.76
CA LYS A 97 12.45 -6.12 -30.81
C LYS A 97 12.59 -5.46 -32.18
N LYS A 98 12.53 -4.11 -32.24
CA LYS A 98 12.70 -3.36 -33.50
C LYS A 98 14.12 -3.50 -34.03
N ALA A 99 15.13 -3.38 -33.17
CA ALA A 99 16.54 -3.56 -33.56
C ALA A 99 16.78 -4.96 -34.10
N ALA A 100 16.36 -6.00 -33.37
CA ALA A 100 16.49 -7.40 -33.79
C ALA A 100 15.85 -7.66 -35.17
N LEU A 101 14.67 -7.09 -35.44
CA LEU A 101 14.01 -7.20 -36.74
C LEU A 101 14.83 -6.58 -37.86
N SER A 102 15.58 -5.48 -37.63
CA SER A 102 16.36 -4.80 -38.66
C SER A 102 17.55 -5.61 -39.15
N VAL A 103 18.08 -6.49 -38.32
CA VAL A 103 19.22 -7.39 -38.66
C VAL A 103 18.82 -8.84 -38.78
N HIS A 104 17.53 -9.16 -38.82
CA HIS A 104 16.98 -10.53 -38.92
C HIS A 104 17.43 -11.43 -37.75
N ASP A 105 17.67 -10.85 -36.57
CA ASP A 105 18.00 -11.58 -35.35
C ASP A 105 16.72 -12.21 -34.78
N THR A 106 16.59 -13.51 -35.01
CA THR A 106 15.42 -14.28 -34.57
C THR A 106 15.43 -14.54 -33.06
N GLU A 107 16.62 -14.73 -32.49
CA GLU A 107 16.81 -15.02 -31.06
C GLU A 107 16.57 -13.76 -30.23
N GLY A 108 17.23 -12.65 -30.55
CA GLY A 108 17.02 -11.38 -29.86
C GLY A 108 15.57 -10.88 -29.95
N LYS A 109 14.93 -11.08 -31.13
CA LYS A 109 13.49 -10.81 -31.26
C LYS A 109 12.65 -11.65 -30.33
N GLN A 110 12.94 -12.97 -30.21
CA GLN A 110 12.17 -13.86 -29.34
C GLN A 110 12.39 -13.47 -27.88
N THR A 111 13.63 -13.22 -27.46
CA THR A 111 13.95 -12.76 -26.11
C THR A 111 13.17 -11.47 -25.75
N ALA A 112 13.17 -10.48 -26.64
CA ALA A 112 12.43 -9.26 -26.43
C ALA A 112 10.90 -9.49 -26.34
N MET A 113 10.36 -10.47 -27.07
CA MET A 113 8.95 -10.84 -26.99
C MET A 113 8.62 -11.55 -25.67
N ASP A 114 9.47 -12.47 -25.22
CA ASP A 114 9.31 -13.18 -23.96
C ASP A 114 9.39 -12.21 -22.76
N SER A 115 10.31 -11.23 -22.84
CA SER A 115 10.40 -10.14 -21.85
C SER A 115 9.15 -9.27 -21.81
N LEU A 116 8.54 -8.95 -22.97
CA LEU A 116 7.26 -8.24 -23.04
C LEU A 116 6.11 -9.06 -22.44
N GLU A 117 6.04 -10.36 -22.72
CA GLU A 117 5.04 -11.25 -22.14
C GLU A 117 5.13 -11.26 -20.61
N LYS A 118 6.33 -11.48 -20.07
CA LYS A 118 6.63 -11.43 -18.65
C LYS A 118 6.22 -10.07 -18.01
N LEU A 119 6.57 -8.96 -18.68
CA LEU A 119 6.20 -7.62 -18.23
C LEU A 119 4.69 -7.46 -18.11
N TYR A 120 3.92 -7.91 -19.11
CA TYR A 120 2.46 -7.79 -19.08
C TYR A 120 1.82 -8.68 -18.01
N GLU A 121 2.38 -9.86 -17.74
CA GLU A 121 1.95 -10.71 -16.63
C GLU A 121 2.20 -10.03 -15.29
N GLU A 122 3.42 -9.53 -15.05
CA GLU A 122 3.76 -8.86 -13.79
C GLU A 122 2.95 -7.57 -13.58
N LYS A 123 2.70 -6.79 -14.65
CA LYS A 123 1.86 -5.59 -14.60
C LYS A 123 0.41 -5.94 -14.24
N ALA A 124 -0.16 -6.98 -14.84
CA ALA A 124 -1.51 -7.43 -14.56
C ALA A 124 -1.66 -7.95 -13.12
N ASP A 125 -0.67 -8.68 -12.62
CA ASP A 125 -0.64 -9.17 -11.25
C ASP A 125 -0.55 -8.00 -10.24
N ALA A 126 0.29 -7.00 -10.53
CA ALA A 126 0.42 -5.81 -9.69
C ALA A 126 -0.87 -4.98 -9.67
N GLU A 127 -1.52 -4.79 -10.82
CA GLU A 127 -2.81 -4.09 -10.92
C GLU A 127 -3.92 -4.84 -10.17
N SER A 128 -3.95 -6.19 -10.27
CA SER A 128 -4.91 -7.03 -9.55
C SER A 128 -4.71 -6.93 -8.03
N ALA A 129 -3.47 -7.01 -7.56
CA ALA A 129 -3.14 -6.87 -6.14
C ALA A 129 -3.51 -5.48 -5.59
N ALA A 130 -3.24 -4.42 -6.34
CA ALA A 130 -3.62 -3.06 -5.96
C ALA A 130 -5.16 -2.88 -5.89
N GLN A 131 -5.90 -3.51 -6.81
CA GLN A 131 -7.36 -3.49 -6.79
C GLN A 131 -7.92 -4.25 -5.59
N GLU A 132 -7.39 -5.44 -5.28
CA GLU A 132 -7.82 -6.23 -4.11
C GLU A 132 -7.55 -5.47 -2.80
N GLU A 133 -6.42 -4.77 -2.69
CA GLU A 133 -6.11 -3.93 -1.53
C GLU A 133 -7.09 -2.75 -1.42
N ALA A 134 -7.39 -2.07 -2.52
CA ALA A 134 -8.35 -0.96 -2.55
C ALA A 134 -9.77 -1.42 -2.16
N ASP A 135 -10.22 -2.57 -2.67
CA ASP A 135 -11.52 -3.16 -2.34
C ASP A 135 -11.58 -3.57 -0.86
N SER A 136 -10.50 -4.12 -0.32
CA SER A 136 -10.38 -4.47 1.10
C SER A 136 -10.46 -3.22 2.00
N GLN A 137 -9.75 -2.15 1.65
CA GLN A 137 -9.80 -0.87 2.36
C GLN A 137 -11.19 -0.25 2.31
N ALA A 138 -11.85 -0.29 1.14
CA ALA A 138 -13.22 0.21 1.00
C ALA A 138 -14.21 -0.56 1.88
N GLN A 139 -14.11 -1.89 1.93
CA GLN A 139 -14.95 -2.72 2.81
C GLN A 139 -14.72 -2.39 4.30
N GLN A 140 -13.49 -2.19 4.71
CA GLN A 140 -13.17 -1.82 6.10
C GLN A 140 -13.69 -0.43 6.46
N THR A 141 -13.64 0.51 5.52
CA THR A 141 -14.22 1.86 5.71
C THR A 141 -15.75 1.78 5.89
N VAL A 142 -16.43 0.95 5.10
CA VAL A 142 -17.88 0.71 5.26
C VAL A 142 -18.17 0.09 6.63
N ALA A 143 -17.41 -0.91 7.04
CA ALA A 143 -17.59 -1.54 8.35
C ALA A 143 -17.38 -0.54 9.51
N ALA A 144 -16.42 0.37 9.40
CA ALA A 144 -16.21 1.43 10.38
C ALA A 144 -17.43 2.39 10.45
N ALA A 145 -17.98 2.78 9.29
CA ALA A 145 -19.19 3.61 9.22
C ALA A 145 -20.41 2.91 9.83
N GLU A 146 -20.55 1.60 9.65
CA GLU A 146 -21.61 0.81 10.31
C GLU A 146 -21.47 0.81 11.83
N MET A 147 -20.24 0.76 12.35
CA MET A 147 -19.97 0.89 13.79
C MET A 147 -20.36 2.27 14.30
N VAL A 148 -20.05 3.35 13.56
CA VAL A 148 -20.51 4.70 13.93
C VAL A 148 -22.04 4.75 13.99
N ALA A 149 -22.72 4.21 12.98
CA ALA A 149 -24.18 4.17 12.95
C ALA A 149 -24.79 3.37 14.13
N ALA A 150 -24.14 2.27 14.50
CA ALA A 150 -24.54 1.49 15.68
C ALA A 150 -24.35 2.29 16.99
N GLY A 151 -23.26 3.04 17.09
CA GLY A 151 -23.02 3.95 18.20
C GLY A 151 -24.06 5.07 18.27
N ASP A 152 -24.40 5.70 17.13
CA ASP A 152 -25.45 6.71 17.04
C ASP A 152 -26.81 6.15 17.49
N LYS A 153 -27.14 4.93 17.08
CA LYS A 153 -28.35 4.26 17.53
C LYS A 153 -28.35 4.00 19.04
N ALA A 154 -27.25 3.49 19.60
CA ALA A 154 -27.12 3.29 21.04
C ALA A 154 -27.26 4.62 21.83
N CYS A 155 -26.72 5.72 21.32
CA CYS A 155 -26.93 7.05 21.89
C CYS A 155 -28.40 7.47 21.91
N LEU A 156 -29.17 7.19 20.85
CA LEU A 156 -30.61 7.49 20.80
C LEU A 156 -31.39 6.65 21.84
N GLU A 157 -30.94 5.43 22.10
CA GLU A 157 -31.49 4.52 23.12
C GLU A 157 -30.97 4.84 24.53
N LYS A 158 -30.11 5.86 24.68
CA LYS A 158 -29.40 6.27 25.92
C LYS A 158 -28.46 5.16 26.46
N ASP A 159 -28.12 4.17 25.66
CA ASP A 159 -27.07 3.20 25.98
C ASP A 159 -25.69 3.81 25.68
N TYR A 160 -25.23 4.70 26.53
CA TYR A 160 -23.93 5.38 26.35
C TYR A 160 -22.75 4.41 26.51
N VAL A 161 -22.90 3.32 27.27
CA VAL A 161 -21.86 2.30 27.40
C VAL A 161 -21.68 1.54 26.09
N GLY A 162 -22.80 1.11 25.47
CA GLY A 162 -22.77 0.48 24.15
C GLY A 162 -22.27 1.44 23.07
N ALA A 163 -22.71 2.69 23.10
CA ALA A 163 -22.23 3.72 22.16
C ALA A 163 -20.70 3.90 22.24
N LYS A 164 -20.14 3.99 23.45
CA LYS A 164 -18.69 4.08 23.68
C LYS A 164 -17.94 2.93 23.02
N VAL A 165 -18.43 1.70 23.19
CA VAL A 165 -17.81 0.52 22.58
C VAL A 165 -17.79 0.63 21.06
N TYR A 166 -18.93 0.97 20.46
CA TYR A 166 -19.03 1.10 19.00
C TYR A 166 -18.13 2.20 18.44
N TYR A 167 -18.09 3.38 19.05
CA TYR A 167 -17.23 4.47 18.58
C TYR A 167 -15.74 4.15 18.77
N THR A 168 -15.37 3.46 19.87
CA THR A 168 -13.98 3.01 20.06
C THR A 168 -13.57 2.04 18.95
N MET A 169 -14.45 1.11 18.58
CA MET A 169 -14.19 0.18 17.46
C MET A 169 -14.10 0.92 16.12
N ALA A 170 -14.94 1.91 15.88
CA ALA A 170 -14.92 2.73 14.68
C ALA A 170 -13.60 3.53 14.55
N VAL A 171 -13.15 4.17 15.64
CA VAL A 171 -11.87 4.91 15.69
C VAL A 171 -10.70 4.00 15.33
N ALA A 172 -10.66 2.79 15.90
CA ALA A 172 -9.62 1.82 15.60
C ALA A 172 -9.66 1.38 14.12
N LYS A 173 -10.87 1.12 13.61
CA LYS A 173 -11.06 0.63 12.24
C LYS A 173 -10.71 1.67 11.17
N TYR A 174 -11.10 2.94 11.37
CA TYR A 174 -10.67 4.04 10.51
C TYR A 174 -9.15 4.25 10.55
N GLY A 175 -8.52 4.02 11.72
CA GLY A 175 -7.07 4.09 11.87
C GLY A 175 -6.34 3.01 11.06
N GLU A 176 -6.89 1.78 10.98
CA GLU A 176 -6.33 0.69 10.18
C GLU A 176 -6.27 1.02 8.69
N VAL A 177 -7.24 1.76 8.16
CA VAL A 177 -7.33 2.16 6.75
C VAL A 177 -6.80 3.57 6.49
N ALA A 178 -6.20 4.21 7.48
CA ALA A 178 -5.68 5.57 7.41
C ALA A 178 -6.71 6.63 6.98
N ASP A 179 -8.01 6.39 7.22
CA ASP A 179 -9.07 7.38 7.04
C ASP A 179 -9.09 8.34 8.23
N THR A 180 -8.26 9.37 8.15
CA THR A 180 -8.13 10.38 9.23
C THR A 180 -9.42 11.16 9.47
N ALA A 181 -10.20 11.43 8.44
CA ALA A 181 -11.45 12.18 8.56
C ALA A 181 -12.53 11.37 9.30
N GLY A 182 -12.70 10.11 8.93
CA GLY A 182 -13.60 9.18 9.63
C GLY A 182 -13.16 8.94 11.08
N GLN A 183 -11.85 8.79 11.30
CA GLN A 183 -11.29 8.61 12.64
C GLN A 183 -11.55 9.81 13.55
N GLU A 184 -11.34 11.04 13.06
CA GLU A 184 -11.60 12.26 13.82
C GLU A 184 -13.08 12.44 14.14
N ASP A 185 -13.99 12.12 13.22
CA ASP A 185 -15.44 12.20 13.48
C ASP A 185 -15.88 11.18 14.54
N ALA A 186 -15.43 9.93 14.41
CA ALA A 186 -15.70 8.89 15.39
C ALA A 186 -15.12 9.25 16.77
N GLN A 187 -13.93 9.83 16.84
CA GLN A 187 -13.29 10.28 18.09
C GLN A 187 -14.10 11.38 18.77
N LYS A 188 -14.58 12.39 18.02
CA LYS A 188 -15.45 13.46 18.60
C LYS A 188 -16.73 12.88 19.20
N LYS A 189 -17.33 11.88 18.56
CA LYS A 189 -18.50 11.19 19.07
C LYS A 189 -18.19 10.38 20.34
N LEU A 190 -17.02 9.73 20.36
CA LEU A 190 -16.51 9.01 21.53
C LEU A 190 -16.33 9.95 22.71
N ASP A 191 -15.64 11.08 22.49
CA ASP A 191 -15.41 12.09 23.53
C ASP A 191 -16.73 12.62 24.11
N ALA A 192 -17.72 12.90 23.24
CA ALA A 192 -19.05 13.35 23.68
C ALA A 192 -19.80 12.31 24.52
N VAL A 193 -19.66 11.03 24.21
CA VAL A 193 -20.25 9.94 25.00
C VAL A 193 -19.53 9.76 26.34
N GLU A 194 -18.20 9.91 26.37
CA GLU A 194 -17.43 9.86 27.61
C GLU A 194 -17.81 11.01 28.56
N GLU A 195 -18.05 12.19 28.03
CA GLU A 195 -18.59 13.31 28.80
C GLU A 195 -19.98 12.98 29.41
N LYS A 196 -20.89 12.39 28.62
CA LYS A 196 -22.21 11.96 29.12
C LYS A 196 -22.12 10.87 30.21
N LEU A 197 -21.21 9.92 30.06
CA LEU A 197 -20.99 8.90 31.11
C LEU A 197 -20.42 9.52 32.38
N SER A 198 -19.52 10.50 32.27
CA SER A 198 -19.00 11.26 33.41
C SER A 198 -20.11 12.05 34.13
N GLU A 199 -20.98 12.76 33.38
CA GLU A 199 -22.14 13.47 33.92
C GLU A 199 -23.08 12.51 34.68
N GLN A 200 -23.35 11.32 34.10
CA GLN A 200 -24.21 10.34 34.78
C GLN A 200 -23.59 9.81 36.08
N GLU A 201 -22.28 9.59 36.10
CA GLU A 201 -21.57 9.15 37.30
C GLU A 201 -21.60 10.23 38.39
N GLU A 202 -21.41 11.51 38.05
CA GLU A 202 -21.51 12.63 38.99
C GLU A 202 -22.94 12.73 39.56
N GLN A 203 -23.97 12.56 38.72
CA GLN A 203 -25.36 12.55 39.17
C GLN A 203 -25.64 11.40 40.14
N LYS A 204 -25.09 10.20 39.82
CA LYS A 204 -25.19 9.02 40.69
C LYS A 204 -24.56 9.23 42.05
N ASN A 205 -23.37 9.85 42.06
CA ASN A 205 -22.68 10.25 43.29
C ASN A 205 -23.46 11.28 44.08
N THR A 206 -24.11 12.19 43.41
CA THR A 206 -24.99 13.20 44.04
C THR A 206 -26.20 12.52 44.70
N ALA A 207 -26.87 11.62 44.03
CA ALA A 207 -27.97 10.85 44.58
C ALA A 207 -27.55 10.05 45.82
N ALA A 208 -26.39 9.37 45.74
CA ALA A 208 -25.83 8.63 46.87
C ALA A 208 -25.50 9.53 48.09
N ALA A 209 -25.04 10.77 47.83
CA ALA A 209 -24.81 11.74 48.89
C ALA A 209 -26.14 12.17 49.59
N TYR A 210 -27.21 12.38 48.82
CA TYR A 210 -28.54 12.61 49.40
C TYR A 210 -29.04 11.41 50.22
N GLU A 211 -28.85 10.19 49.75
CA GLU A 211 -29.19 9.01 50.54
C GLU A 211 -28.42 8.92 51.86
N SER A 212 -27.12 9.19 51.82
CA SER A 212 -26.27 9.20 53.03
C SER A 212 -26.75 10.27 54.03
N GLN A 213 -27.12 11.46 53.55
CA GLN A 213 -27.69 12.51 54.39
C GLN A 213 -29.05 12.14 54.93
N GLY A 214 -29.90 11.53 54.13
CA GLY A 214 -31.21 11.01 54.57
C GLY A 214 -31.10 9.96 55.68
N GLU A 215 -30.16 9.03 55.55
CA GLU A 215 -29.90 8.05 56.59
C GLU A 215 -29.36 8.68 57.89
N ALA A 216 -28.46 9.66 57.79
CA ALA A 216 -28.00 10.40 58.96
C ALA A 216 -29.16 11.18 59.69
N CYS A 217 -30.10 11.75 58.96
CA CYS A 217 -31.30 12.35 59.51
C CYS A 217 -32.18 11.30 60.20
N ARG A 218 -32.38 10.13 59.59
CA ARG A 218 -33.10 9.03 60.22
C ARG A 218 -32.49 8.63 61.56
N GLN A 219 -31.19 8.46 61.58
CA GLN A 219 -30.46 8.08 62.80
C GLN A 219 -30.53 9.11 63.91
N SER A 220 -30.65 10.40 63.57
CA SER A 220 -30.83 11.49 64.52
C SER A 220 -32.28 11.73 64.97
N GLY A 221 -33.25 11.01 64.35
CA GLY A 221 -34.68 11.15 64.62
C GLY A 221 -35.35 12.28 63.81
N ASP A 222 -34.61 12.96 62.92
CA ASP A 222 -35.18 13.98 62.01
C ASP A 222 -35.84 13.31 60.80
N LEU A 223 -37.03 12.77 60.98
CA LEU A 223 -37.79 12.06 59.94
C LEU A 223 -38.21 12.99 58.78
N TRP A 224 -38.45 14.27 59.01
CA TRP A 224 -38.79 15.21 57.96
C TRP A 224 -37.57 15.59 57.13
N GLY A 225 -36.42 15.79 57.76
CA GLY A 225 -35.15 15.97 57.09
C GLY A 225 -34.75 14.75 56.23
N ALA A 226 -34.93 13.56 56.81
CA ALA A 226 -34.67 12.31 56.09
C ALA A 226 -35.57 12.17 54.83
N LYS A 227 -36.87 12.43 54.94
CA LYS A 227 -37.82 12.42 53.82
C LYS A 227 -37.40 13.40 52.72
N SER A 228 -37.00 14.61 53.09
CA SER A 228 -36.56 15.63 52.12
C SER A 228 -35.32 15.13 51.32
N GLN A 229 -34.34 14.57 52.01
CA GLN A 229 -33.12 14.06 51.36
C GLN A 229 -33.39 12.88 50.44
N TYR A 230 -34.21 11.91 50.88
CA TYR A 230 -34.58 10.79 50.02
C TYR A 230 -35.44 11.19 48.83
N LEU A 231 -36.29 12.25 48.93
CA LEU A 231 -36.98 12.81 47.76
C LEU A 231 -36.02 13.42 46.77
N SER A 232 -34.96 14.09 47.24
CA SER A 232 -33.92 14.65 46.39
C SER A 232 -33.15 13.52 45.66
N ALA A 233 -32.76 12.44 46.37
CA ALA A 233 -32.15 11.28 45.77
C ALA A 233 -33.06 10.65 44.71
N LYS A 234 -34.34 10.46 45.00
CA LYS A 234 -35.32 9.90 44.06
C LYS A 234 -35.40 10.72 42.79
N SER A 235 -35.45 12.08 42.89
CA SER A 235 -35.51 12.96 41.73
C SER A 235 -34.30 12.75 40.79
N VAL A 236 -33.09 12.65 41.35
CA VAL A 236 -31.88 12.39 40.58
C VAL A 236 -31.90 11.00 39.91
N TYR A 237 -32.33 9.96 40.64
CA TYR A 237 -32.46 8.62 40.03
C TYR A 237 -33.51 8.55 38.94
N GLN A 238 -34.62 9.34 39.06
CA GLN A 238 -35.62 9.48 38.01
C GLN A 238 -35.05 10.15 36.74
N GLU A 239 -34.23 11.17 36.90
CA GLU A 239 -33.55 11.84 35.79
C GLU A 239 -32.55 10.89 35.09
N LEU A 240 -31.87 10.06 35.87
CA LEU A 240 -30.96 9.02 35.37
C LEU A 240 -31.69 7.83 34.70
N GLY A 241 -33.02 7.69 34.93
CA GLY A 241 -33.79 6.52 34.47
C GLY A 241 -33.44 5.23 35.23
N SER A 242 -32.98 5.36 36.49
CA SER A 242 -32.64 4.21 37.33
C SER A 242 -33.85 3.69 38.08
N ASP A 243 -34.74 2.97 37.40
CA ASP A 243 -36.03 2.52 37.97
C ASP A 243 -35.84 1.65 39.23
N GLU A 244 -34.78 0.86 39.29
CA GLU A 244 -34.46 0.03 40.44
C GLU A 244 -34.14 0.86 41.68
N ASP A 245 -33.33 1.92 41.55
CA ASP A 245 -33.02 2.85 42.64
C ASP A 245 -34.23 3.65 43.03
N VAL A 246 -35.05 4.10 42.09
CA VAL A 246 -36.32 4.79 42.36
C VAL A 246 -37.24 3.95 43.21
N GLN A 247 -37.45 2.66 42.86
CA GLN A 247 -38.30 1.73 43.64
C GLN A 247 -37.73 1.50 45.04
N ARG A 248 -36.42 1.34 45.16
CA ARG A 248 -35.76 1.16 46.47
C ARG A 248 -35.98 2.41 47.37
N ILE A 249 -35.82 3.60 46.85
CA ILE A 249 -36.06 4.86 47.59
C ILE A 249 -37.53 5.05 47.94
N GLU A 250 -38.47 4.67 47.08
CA GLU A 250 -39.91 4.71 47.36
C GLU A 250 -40.27 3.80 48.56
N GLY A 251 -39.67 2.62 48.68
CA GLY A 251 -39.82 1.75 49.84
C GLY A 251 -39.36 2.47 51.12
N ILE A 252 -38.18 3.13 51.10
CA ILE A 252 -37.64 3.84 52.25
C ILE A 252 -38.56 5.00 52.64
N LEU A 253 -39.06 5.76 51.65
CA LEU A 253 -40.01 6.89 51.90
C LEU A 253 -41.31 6.43 52.51
N SER A 254 -41.84 5.27 52.09
CA SER A 254 -43.04 4.65 52.68
C SER A 254 -42.86 4.31 54.18
N ASP A 255 -41.69 3.75 54.52
CA ASP A 255 -41.35 3.42 55.92
C ASP A 255 -41.22 4.71 56.77
N ILE A 256 -40.62 5.76 56.25
CA ILE A 256 -40.51 7.08 56.93
C ILE A 256 -41.88 7.66 57.16
N ASP A 257 -42.79 7.62 56.17
CA ASP A 257 -44.15 8.14 56.28
C ASP A 257 -44.95 7.40 57.34
N MET A 258 -44.81 6.08 57.47
CA MET A 258 -45.41 5.31 58.56
C MET A 258 -44.89 5.80 59.94
N GLN A 259 -43.55 5.97 60.06
CA GLN A 259 -42.97 6.47 61.34
C GLN A 259 -43.41 7.87 61.71
N ILE A 260 -43.62 8.75 60.76
CA ILE A 260 -44.14 10.13 60.98
C ILE A 260 -45.60 10.08 61.45
N THR A 261 -46.41 9.11 61.00
CA THR A 261 -47.83 9.03 61.35
C THR A 261 -48.09 8.29 62.66
N GLU A 262 -47.18 7.48 63.13
CA GLU A 262 -47.27 6.72 64.40
C GLU A 262 -46.70 7.44 65.61
N GLY A 263 -45.82 8.45 65.39
CA GLY A 263 -45.18 9.25 66.44
C GLY A 263 -45.80 10.60 66.61
#